data_d17ee7a2c45780afea60f7cb1b4a5d11
#
_entry.id   d17ee7a2c45780afea60f7cb1b4a5d11
#
_cell.length_a   1.000
_cell.length_b   1.000
_cell.length_c   1.000
_cell.angle_alpha   90.00
_cell.angle_beta   90.00
_cell.angle_gamma   90.00
#
_symmetry.space_group_name_H-M   'P 1'
#
loop_
_entity.id
_entity.type
_entity.pdbx_description
1 polymer ?
#
loop_
_entity_poly.entity_id
_entity_poly.type
_entity_poly.pdbx_seq_one_letter_code
_entity_poly.pdbx_strand_id
1 'polypeptide(L)'
;MVSERSSGRKDYVSWLQQQSMLADATRIAGRVSGVADVWQSPFATPNPTAVMEKSPVWFTAYPISMIPKPGHSFLGTLGDENLWDVFAAIGINAVHTGPLKRAGGVFGRELTPSIDGHFDRISTQIDPAFGDEEEFRRMADVADSHGGSVIDDIVPGHTGKGADFRLAEMAYEDYPGIYHMVEIPTEDWYLLPDVPEGRDSVNL
;
A
#
# COMPACT_ATOMS: atom_id res chain seq x y z
N MET A 1 -11.06 -12.48 -36.47
CA MET A 1 -11.73 -12.17 -35.18
C MET A 1 -11.23 -13.00 -34.00
N VAL A 2 -10.96 -14.31 -34.09
CA VAL A 2 -10.42 -15.11 -32.97
C VAL A 2 -8.97 -14.75 -32.61
N SER A 3 -8.14 -14.42 -33.60
CA SER A 3 -6.72 -14.08 -33.40
C SER A 3 -6.50 -12.75 -32.66
N GLU A 4 -7.30 -11.73 -32.91
CA GLU A 4 -7.17 -10.40 -32.28
C GLU A 4 -7.60 -10.42 -30.81
N ARG A 5 -8.64 -11.19 -30.45
CA ARG A 5 -9.07 -11.37 -29.05
C ARG A 5 -8.01 -12.11 -28.22
N SER A 6 -7.32 -13.08 -28.84
CA SER A 6 -6.25 -13.83 -28.17
C SER A 6 -5.00 -12.96 -27.91
N SER A 7 -4.63 -12.08 -28.85
CA SER A 7 -3.52 -11.14 -28.68
C SER A 7 -3.82 -10.13 -27.56
N GLY A 8 -4.98 -9.50 -27.61
CA GLY A 8 -5.36 -8.52 -26.59
C GLY A 8 -5.44 -9.09 -25.16
N ARG A 9 -5.82 -10.37 -25.02
CA ARG A 9 -5.84 -11.05 -23.71
C ARG A 9 -4.41 -11.31 -23.20
N LYS A 10 -3.50 -11.75 -24.06
CA LYS A 10 -2.09 -11.97 -23.68
C LYS A 10 -1.42 -10.67 -23.25
N ASP A 11 -1.65 -9.59 -23.99
CA ASP A 11 -1.13 -8.26 -23.65
C ASP A 11 -1.67 -7.76 -22.31
N TYR A 12 -2.95 -8.03 -22.01
CA TYR A 12 -3.57 -7.64 -20.73
C TYR A 12 -2.99 -8.43 -19.57
N VAL A 13 -2.84 -9.75 -19.72
CA VAL A 13 -2.20 -10.60 -18.69
C VAL A 13 -0.77 -10.15 -18.43
N SER A 14 0.01 -9.88 -19.48
CA SER A 14 1.38 -9.38 -19.31
C SER A 14 1.44 -8.04 -18.58
N TRP A 15 0.47 -7.16 -18.85
CA TRP A 15 0.37 -5.89 -18.12
C TRP A 15 0.01 -6.11 -16.65
N LEU A 16 -0.95 -6.99 -16.32
CA LEU A 16 -1.29 -7.35 -14.96
C LEU A 16 -0.08 -7.93 -14.21
N GLN A 17 0.69 -8.82 -14.83
CA GLN A 17 1.90 -9.38 -14.23
C GLN A 17 2.92 -8.29 -13.86
N GLN A 18 3.07 -7.25 -14.69
CA GLN A 18 3.94 -6.11 -14.38
C GLN A 18 3.43 -5.29 -13.18
N GLN A 19 2.13 -5.33 -12.90
CA GLN A 19 1.51 -4.65 -11.77
C GLN A 19 1.40 -5.55 -10.52
N SER A 20 1.83 -6.80 -10.60
CA SER A 20 1.74 -7.78 -9.51
C SER A 20 2.60 -7.38 -8.30
N MET A 21 2.06 -7.57 -7.11
CA MET A 21 2.82 -7.40 -5.86
C MET A 21 3.93 -8.43 -5.70
N LEU A 22 3.85 -9.60 -6.38
CA LEU A 22 4.90 -10.62 -6.34
C LEU A 22 6.20 -10.13 -6.99
N ALA A 23 6.12 -9.25 -7.98
CA ALA A 23 7.32 -8.62 -8.56
C ALA A 23 8.08 -7.78 -7.50
N ASP A 24 7.34 -7.09 -6.64
CA ASP A 24 7.92 -6.34 -5.51
C ASP A 24 8.52 -7.29 -4.47
N ALA A 25 7.82 -8.36 -4.12
CA ALA A 25 8.31 -9.36 -3.16
C ALA A 25 9.62 -10.00 -3.63
N THR A 26 9.73 -10.35 -4.90
CA THR A 26 10.97 -10.90 -5.49
C THR A 26 12.12 -9.89 -5.42
N ARG A 27 11.85 -8.61 -5.69
CA ARG A 27 12.84 -7.54 -5.61
C ARG A 27 13.33 -7.34 -4.19
N ILE A 28 12.43 -7.35 -3.22
CA ILE A 28 12.77 -7.22 -1.79
C ILE A 28 13.57 -8.44 -1.33
N ALA A 29 13.12 -9.64 -1.66
CA ALA A 29 13.85 -10.87 -1.34
C ALA A 29 15.29 -10.84 -1.90
N GLY A 30 15.47 -10.34 -3.12
CA GLY A 30 16.80 -10.13 -3.70
C GLY A 30 17.66 -9.10 -2.96
N ARG A 31 17.05 -8.03 -2.42
CA ARG A 31 17.77 -7.00 -1.64
C ARG A 31 18.16 -7.46 -0.24
N VAL A 32 17.33 -8.24 0.41
CA VAL A 32 17.57 -8.71 1.80
C VAL A 32 18.25 -10.07 1.85
N SER A 33 18.36 -10.77 0.72
CA SER A 33 19.04 -12.07 0.64
C SER A 33 20.52 -11.91 0.95
N GLY A 34 21.01 -12.68 1.92
CA GLY A 34 22.39 -12.62 2.39
C GLY A 34 22.71 -11.50 3.39
N VAL A 35 21.74 -10.68 3.76
CA VAL A 35 21.90 -9.62 4.78
C VAL A 35 21.23 -10.05 6.08
N ALA A 36 21.86 -10.97 6.81
CA ALA A 36 21.33 -11.47 8.08
C ALA A 36 21.12 -10.36 9.11
N ASP A 37 21.92 -9.30 9.07
CA ASP A 37 21.88 -8.17 10.00
C ASP A 37 20.55 -7.38 9.93
N VAL A 38 19.85 -7.38 8.80
CA VAL A 38 18.55 -6.70 8.65
C VAL A 38 17.52 -7.33 9.59
N TRP A 39 17.56 -8.65 9.78
CA TRP A 39 16.64 -9.38 10.65
C TRP A 39 17.05 -9.35 12.12
N GLN A 40 18.31 -9.00 12.40
CA GLN A 40 18.86 -8.86 13.75
C GLN A 40 18.92 -7.41 14.22
N SER A 41 18.47 -6.47 13.38
CA SER A 41 18.42 -5.06 13.73
C SER A 41 17.56 -4.84 14.98
N PRO A 42 18.01 -4.04 15.97
CA PRO A 42 17.19 -3.68 17.11
C PRO A 42 15.90 -2.95 16.73
N PHE A 43 15.84 -2.33 15.56
CA PHE A 43 14.62 -1.74 15.00
C PHE A 43 13.58 -2.78 14.56
N ALA A 44 13.96 -4.04 14.37
CA ALA A 44 13.03 -5.14 14.09
C ALA A 44 12.43 -5.72 15.38
N THR A 45 12.87 -5.30 16.55
CA THR A 45 12.33 -5.78 17.83
C THR A 45 11.14 -4.92 18.24
N PRO A 46 9.93 -5.49 18.35
CA PRO A 46 8.75 -4.75 18.79
C PRO A 46 8.99 -4.10 20.16
N ASN A 47 8.78 -2.81 20.26
CA ASN A 47 8.87 -2.06 21.53
C ASN A 47 7.69 -1.09 21.67
N PRO A 48 6.47 -1.59 21.97
CA PRO A 48 5.28 -0.76 22.07
C PRO A 48 5.37 0.27 23.19
N THR A 49 6.08 -0.01 24.27
CA THR A 49 6.28 0.93 25.37
C THR A 49 7.06 2.16 24.93
N ALA A 50 8.14 1.98 24.16
CA ALA A 50 8.92 3.10 23.64
C ALA A 50 8.10 3.98 22.70
N VAL A 51 7.20 3.40 21.91
CA VAL A 51 6.28 4.16 21.03
C VAL A 51 5.34 5.03 21.89
N MET A 52 4.75 4.47 22.93
CA MET A 52 3.86 5.21 23.83
C MET A 52 4.57 6.35 24.57
N GLU A 53 5.81 6.14 24.99
CA GLU A 53 6.62 7.14 25.66
C GLU A 53 7.07 8.28 24.75
N LYS A 54 7.47 7.94 23.51
CA LYS A 54 7.94 8.92 22.52
C LYS A 54 6.82 9.68 21.81
N SER A 55 5.64 9.11 21.71
CA SER A 55 4.57 9.61 20.85
C SER A 55 3.22 9.76 21.57
N PRO A 56 3.17 10.48 22.70
CA PRO A 56 1.93 10.63 23.47
C PRO A 56 0.88 11.50 22.77
N VAL A 57 1.28 12.39 21.85
CA VAL A 57 0.37 13.29 21.13
C VAL A 57 0.65 13.20 19.62
N TRP A 58 -0.36 12.80 18.86
CA TRP A 58 -0.25 12.59 17.42
C TRP A 58 -0.97 13.68 16.64
N PHE A 59 -0.36 14.11 15.56
CA PHE A 59 -1.02 14.83 14.48
C PHE A 59 -1.31 13.86 13.35
N THR A 60 -2.58 13.66 13.00
CA THR A 60 -2.96 12.80 11.88
C THR A 60 -3.01 13.61 10.60
N ALA A 61 -2.15 13.28 9.65
CA ALA A 61 -2.02 13.90 8.35
C ALA A 61 -2.25 12.87 7.26
N TYR A 62 -3.50 12.71 6.82
CA TYR A 62 -3.76 11.91 5.62
C TYR A 62 -3.50 12.73 4.36
N PRO A 63 -3.00 12.12 3.27
CA PRO A 63 -2.75 12.83 2.01
C PRO A 63 -3.97 13.59 1.49
N ILE A 64 -5.17 13.03 1.66
CA ILE A 64 -6.43 13.67 1.23
C ILE A 64 -6.87 14.83 2.15
N SER A 65 -6.38 14.88 3.37
CA SER A 65 -6.78 15.89 4.38
C SER A 65 -5.80 17.04 4.53
N MET A 66 -4.69 17.02 3.79
CA MET A 66 -3.64 18.02 3.87
C MET A 66 -3.34 18.63 2.52
N ILE A 67 -3.19 19.95 2.50
CA ILE A 67 -2.71 20.70 1.32
C ILE A 67 -1.18 20.80 1.45
N PRO A 68 -0.41 20.14 0.57
CA PRO A 68 1.05 20.25 0.59
C PRO A 68 1.52 21.70 0.38
N LYS A 69 2.68 22.01 0.93
CA LYS A 69 3.38 23.29 0.68
C LYS A 69 3.63 23.43 -0.83
N PRO A 70 3.38 24.62 -1.41
CA PRO A 70 3.60 24.82 -2.85
C PRO A 70 4.98 24.36 -3.31
N GLY A 71 5.01 23.51 -4.35
CA GLY A 71 6.25 22.96 -4.89
C GLY A 71 6.84 21.78 -4.12
N HIS A 72 6.16 21.30 -3.09
CA HIS A 72 6.55 20.11 -2.32
C HIS A 72 5.52 18.97 -2.47
N SER A 73 6.00 17.76 -2.32
CA SER A 73 5.13 16.60 -2.16
C SER A 73 4.47 16.60 -0.76
N PHE A 74 3.57 15.66 -0.52
CA PHE A 74 3.02 15.40 0.81
C PHE A 74 4.15 15.08 1.82
N LEU A 75 5.04 14.15 1.48
CA LEU A 75 6.18 13.77 2.33
C LEU A 75 7.20 14.90 2.48
N GLY A 76 7.49 15.63 1.41
CA GLY A 76 8.37 16.79 1.46
C GLY A 76 7.82 17.91 2.35
N THR A 77 6.49 18.04 2.44
CA THR A 77 5.86 18.99 3.36
C THR A 77 5.97 18.51 4.81
N LEU A 78 5.73 17.23 5.07
CA LEU A 78 5.86 16.68 6.42
C LEU A 78 7.32 16.58 6.89
N GLY A 79 8.29 16.60 5.97
CA GLY A 79 9.72 16.69 6.26
C GLY A 79 10.27 18.12 6.38
N ASP A 80 9.41 19.14 6.53
CA ASP A 80 9.84 20.53 6.73
C ASP A 80 10.20 20.76 8.20
N GLU A 81 11.45 21.18 8.48
CA GLU A 81 11.94 21.44 9.82
C GLU A 81 11.10 22.49 10.57
N ASN A 82 10.66 23.55 9.86
CA ASN A 82 9.83 24.59 10.49
C ASN A 82 8.47 24.05 10.95
N LEU A 83 7.92 23.04 10.27
CA LEU A 83 6.69 22.38 10.69
C LEU A 83 6.93 21.63 12.03
N TRP A 84 8.05 20.92 12.12
CA TRP A 84 8.43 20.19 13.34
C TRP A 84 8.79 21.09 14.50
N ASP A 85 9.39 22.27 14.24
CA ASP A 85 9.56 23.30 15.27
C ASP A 85 8.22 23.73 15.88
N VAL A 86 7.20 23.92 15.03
CA VAL A 86 5.85 24.25 15.50
C VAL A 86 5.22 23.09 16.24
N PHE A 87 5.34 21.87 15.75
CA PHE A 87 4.82 20.68 16.43
C PHE A 87 5.44 20.53 17.83
N ALA A 88 6.75 20.63 17.93
CA ALA A 88 7.45 20.57 19.22
C ALA A 88 6.98 21.69 20.18
N ALA A 89 6.81 22.91 19.68
CA ALA A 89 6.38 24.06 20.49
C ALA A 89 4.96 23.89 21.06
N ILE A 90 4.07 23.16 20.38
CA ILE A 90 2.68 22.91 20.83
C ILE A 90 2.48 21.53 21.46
N GLY A 91 3.56 20.74 21.60
CA GLY A 91 3.54 19.45 22.25
C GLY A 91 3.07 18.27 21.41
N ILE A 92 3.11 18.39 20.06
CA ILE A 92 2.90 17.27 19.15
C ILE A 92 4.22 16.52 18.99
N ASN A 93 4.19 15.21 19.24
CA ASN A 93 5.38 14.35 19.28
C ASN A 93 5.39 13.33 18.14
N ALA A 94 4.29 13.15 17.42
CA ALA A 94 4.23 12.20 16.32
C ALA A 94 3.35 12.70 15.18
N VAL A 95 3.68 12.23 13.99
CA VAL A 95 2.82 12.36 12.81
C VAL A 95 2.36 10.98 12.38
N HIS A 96 1.06 10.79 12.30
CA HIS A 96 0.42 9.61 11.75
C HIS A 96 -0.03 9.92 10.32
N THR A 97 0.58 9.26 9.35
CA THR A 97 0.43 9.61 7.93
C THR A 97 -0.69 8.86 7.22
N GLY A 98 -1.26 7.85 7.86
CA GLY A 98 -2.03 6.85 7.11
C GLY A 98 -1.14 6.03 6.16
N PRO A 99 -1.72 5.20 5.29
CA PRO A 99 -0.95 4.35 4.39
C PRO A 99 -0.20 5.17 3.33
N LEU A 100 1.12 5.09 3.33
CA LEU A 100 2.00 5.77 2.36
C LEU A 100 2.43 4.85 1.22
N LYS A 101 2.21 3.55 1.35
CA LYS A 101 2.61 2.57 0.34
C LYS A 101 1.61 2.53 -0.80
N ARG A 102 2.09 2.15 -1.97
CA ARG A 102 1.23 1.92 -3.13
C ARG A 102 0.16 0.88 -2.80
N ALA A 103 -1.08 1.30 -2.75
CA ALA A 103 -2.22 0.47 -2.38
C ALA A 103 -3.32 0.43 -3.45
N GLY A 104 -3.22 1.28 -4.48
CA GLY A 104 -4.19 1.34 -5.57
C GLY A 104 -4.26 0.05 -6.37
N GLY A 105 -5.42 -0.18 -6.95
CA GLY A 105 -5.73 -1.34 -7.77
C GLY A 105 -5.67 -1.07 -9.26
N VAL A 106 -6.52 -1.79 -10.00
CA VAL A 106 -6.60 -1.69 -11.45
C VAL A 106 -8.05 -1.54 -11.91
N PHE A 107 -8.27 -0.63 -12.84
CA PHE A 107 -9.52 -0.50 -13.58
C PHE A 107 -9.21 -0.57 -15.08
N GLY A 108 -9.61 -1.67 -15.72
CA GLY A 108 -9.19 -1.95 -17.08
C GLY A 108 -7.65 -2.05 -17.19
N ARG A 109 -7.02 -1.09 -17.87
CA ARG A 109 -5.56 -0.98 -17.99
C ARG A 109 -5.01 0.28 -17.28
N GLU A 110 -5.75 0.83 -16.36
CA GLU A 110 -5.35 1.99 -15.58
C GLU A 110 -5.12 1.59 -14.13
N LEU A 111 -4.18 2.27 -13.48
CA LEU A 111 -3.97 2.15 -12.05
C LEU A 111 -4.91 3.11 -11.33
N THR A 112 -5.57 2.64 -10.28
CA THR A 112 -6.36 3.50 -9.40
C THR A 112 -5.47 4.14 -8.36
N PRO A 113 -5.79 5.36 -7.90
CA PRO A 113 -5.01 6.03 -6.86
C PRO A 113 -5.03 5.28 -5.52
N SER A 114 -3.92 5.31 -4.80
CA SER A 114 -3.83 4.72 -3.46
C SER A 114 -4.72 5.43 -2.42
N ILE A 115 -5.10 6.68 -2.69
CA ILE A 115 -5.91 7.50 -1.78
C ILE A 115 -7.40 7.16 -1.79
N ASP A 116 -7.85 6.31 -2.71
CA ASP A 116 -9.27 5.93 -2.82
C ASP A 116 -9.76 5.00 -1.69
N GLY A 117 -8.89 4.68 -0.73
CA GLY A 117 -9.20 3.79 0.40
C GLY A 117 -9.28 2.32 0.02
N HIS A 118 -8.91 1.95 -1.18
CA HIS A 118 -8.85 0.57 -1.65
C HIS A 118 -7.45 0.02 -1.46
N PHE A 119 -7.32 -1.01 -0.63
CA PHE A 119 -6.06 -1.73 -0.44
C PHE A 119 -6.01 -2.92 -1.41
N ASP A 120 -5.84 -2.60 -2.69
CA ASP A 120 -5.90 -3.58 -3.76
C ASP A 120 -4.57 -4.32 -3.98
N ARG A 121 -3.54 -3.91 -3.28
CA ARG A 121 -2.23 -4.55 -3.25
C ARG A 121 -1.50 -4.32 -1.94
N ILE A 122 -0.61 -5.23 -1.59
CA ILE A 122 0.38 -5.05 -0.52
C ILE A 122 1.69 -4.58 -1.18
N SER A 123 2.25 -3.49 -0.69
CA SER A 123 3.50 -2.95 -1.22
C SER A 123 4.38 -2.39 -0.10
N THR A 124 5.68 -2.41 -0.33
CA THR A 124 6.68 -1.72 0.49
C THR A 124 7.19 -0.45 -0.16
N GLN A 125 6.73 -0.14 -1.37
CA GLN A 125 7.12 1.06 -2.10
C GLN A 125 6.25 2.23 -1.68
N ILE A 126 6.88 3.37 -1.46
CA ILE A 126 6.15 4.64 -1.31
C ILE A 126 5.36 4.93 -2.59
N ASP A 127 4.13 5.40 -2.44
CA ASP A 127 3.34 5.84 -3.58
C ASP A 127 3.91 7.15 -4.14
N PRO A 128 4.26 7.21 -5.44
CA PRO A 128 4.79 8.42 -6.07
C PRO A 128 3.88 9.63 -5.97
N ALA A 129 2.58 9.44 -5.73
CA ALA A 129 1.63 10.54 -5.49
C ALA A 129 1.89 11.28 -4.17
N PHE A 130 2.58 10.65 -3.22
CA PHE A 130 2.87 11.21 -1.90
C PHE A 130 4.30 11.72 -1.77
N GLY A 131 5.19 11.26 -2.63
CA GLY A 131 6.62 11.56 -2.61
C GLY A 131 7.45 10.33 -2.95
N ASP A 132 8.67 10.28 -2.46
CA ASP A 132 9.60 9.19 -2.69
C ASP A 132 10.24 8.65 -1.39
N GLU A 133 11.11 7.65 -1.53
CA GLU A 133 11.80 7.02 -0.40
C GLU A 133 12.78 7.99 0.29
N GLU A 134 13.39 8.90 -0.44
CA GLU A 134 14.31 9.89 0.10
C GLU A 134 13.56 10.92 0.96
N GLU A 135 12.44 11.41 0.45
CA GLU A 135 11.56 12.32 1.19
C GLU A 135 10.98 11.65 2.45
N PHE A 136 10.61 10.35 2.36
CA PHE A 136 10.16 9.59 3.53
C PHE A 136 11.26 9.49 4.59
N ARG A 137 12.49 9.16 4.20
CA ARG A 137 13.64 9.10 5.13
C ARG A 137 13.90 10.46 5.75
N ARG A 138 13.93 11.51 4.95
CA ARG A 138 14.11 12.88 5.45
C ARG A 138 13.04 13.25 6.47
N MET A 139 11.77 12.94 6.21
CA MET A 139 10.68 13.17 7.17
C MET A 139 10.94 12.44 8.49
N ALA A 140 11.37 11.17 8.44
CA ALA A 140 11.69 10.39 9.64
C ALA A 140 12.89 10.98 10.40
N ASP A 141 13.94 11.40 9.69
CA ASP A 141 15.14 12.00 10.29
C ASP A 141 14.83 13.36 10.96
N VAL A 142 14.02 14.19 10.29
CA VAL A 142 13.57 15.48 10.86
C VAL A 142 12.70 15.24 12.09
N ALA A 143 11.77 14.28 12.04
CA ALA A 143 10.97 13.91 13.21
C ALA A 143 11.86 13.49 14.38
N ASP A 144 12.81 12.59 14.15
CA ASP A 144 13.72 12.09 15.21
C ASP A 144 14.60 13.21 15.78
N SER A 145 15.09 14.15 14.95
CA SER A 145 15.88 15.29 15.41
C SER A 145 15.11 16.22 16.36
N HIS A 146 13.78 16.24 16.29
CA HIS A 146 12.87 16.96 17.20
C HIS A 146 12.33 16.07 18.32
N GLY A 147 12.89 14.87 18.50
CA GLY A 147 12.45 13.90 19.50
C GLY A 147 11.08 13.27 19.20
N GLY A 148 10.63 13.40 17.95
CA GLY A 148 9.34 12.91 17.50
C GLY A 148 9.42 11.54 16.81
N SER A 149 8.28 11.12 16.25
CA SER A 149 8.14 9.84 15.57
C SER A 149 7.19 9.95 14.38
N VAL A 150 7.40 9.07 13.40
CA VAL A 150 6.48 8.88 12.27
C VAL A 150 5.77 7.54 12.43
N ILE A 151 4.46 7.54 12.26
CA ILE A 151 3.61 6.35 12.32
C ILE A 151 2.94 6.21 10.96
N ASP A 152 3.18 5.09 10.31
CA ASP A 152 2.66 4.76 8.99
C ASP A 152 1.77 3.51 9.08
N ASP A 153 0.65 3.53 8.39
CA ASP A 153 -0.24 2.39 8.34
C ASP A 153 0.21 1.38 7.30
N ILE A 154 0.04 0.12 7.64
CA ILE A 154 0.22 -0.99 6.70
C ILE A 154 -1.00 -1.92 6.73
N VAL A 155 -1.35 -2.46 5.59
CA VAL A 155 -2.40 -3.49 5.47
C VAL A 155 -1.77 -4.76 4.90
N PRO A 156 -1.23 -5.64 5.75
CA PRO A 156 -0.46 -6.80 5.29
C PRO A 156 -1.31 -8.06 5.08
N GLY A 157 -2.55 -8.09 5.56
CA GLY A 157 -3.34 -9.31 5.71
C GLY A 157 -4.40 -9.55 4.63
N HIS A 158 -4.67 -8.60 3.76
CA HIS A 158 -5.65 -8.74 2.69
C HIS A 158 -5.38 -7.78 1.53
N THR A 159 -6.00 -8.07 0.40
CA THR A 159 -6.08 -7.15 -0.74
C THR A 159 -7.50 -7.07 -1.26
N GLY A 160 -7.81 -5.96 -1.92
CA GLY A 160 -8.99 -5.86 -2.77
C GLY A 160 -8.72 -6.42 -4.17
N LYS A 161 -9.36 -5.83 -5.19
CA LYS A 161 -9.36 -6.32 -6.58
C LYS A 161 -8.22 -5.73 -7.41
N GLY A 162 -6.98 -5.88 -6.96
CA GLY A 162 -5.79 -5.48 -7.68
C GLY A 162 -5.40 -6.45 -8.80
N ALA A 163 -4.19 -6.24 -9.35
CA ALA A 163 -3.69 -7.04 -10.47
C ALA A 163 -3.59 -8.53 -10.13
N ASP A 164 -3.11 -8.85 -8.93
CA ASP A 164 -2.96 -10.23 -8.48
C ASP A 164 -4.31 -10.94 -8.33
N PHE A 165 -5.32 -10.24 -7.81
CA PHE A 165 -6.68 -10.77 -7.72
C PHE A 165 -7.26 -11.04 -9.11
N ARG A 166 -7.05 -10.12 -10.08
CA ARG A 166 -7.51 -10.34 -11.47
C ARG A 166 -6.83 -11.52 -12.13
N LEU A 167 -5.55 -11.75 -11.86
CA LEU A 167 -4.84 -12.94 -12.35
C LEU A 167 -5.36 -14.22 -11.68
N ALA A 168 -5.68 -14.16 -10.40
CA ALA A 168 -6.29 -15.28 -9.68
C ALA A 168 -7.70 -15.62 -10.21
N GLU A 169 -8.55 -14.61 -10.48
CA GLU A 169 -9.87 -14.81 -11.10
C GLU A 169 -9.77 -15.52 -12.46
N MET A 170 -8.71 -15.26 -13.20
CA MET A 170 -8.45 -15.92 -14.49
C MET A 170 -7.81 -17.30 -14.38
N ALA A 171 -7.61 -17.81 -13.16
CA ALA A 171 -6.86 -19.03 -12.87
C ALA A 171 -5.48 -19.05 -13.57
N TYR A 172 -4.81 -17.90 -13.59
CA TYR A 172 -3.53 -17.75 -14.27
C TYR A 172 -2.38 -18.24 -13.38
N GLU A 173 -1.62 -19.23 -13.86
CA GLU A 173 -0.47 -19.84 -13.16
C GLU A 173 -0.80 -20.15 -11.67
N ASP A 174 0.06 -19.76 -10.75
CA ASP A 174 -0.08 -19.99 -9.32
C ASP A 174 -0.79 -18.88 -8.55
N TYR A 175 -1.33 -17.86 -9.25
CA TYR A 175 -2.01 -16.73 -8.61
C TYR A 175 -3.21 -17.11 -7.74
N PRO A 176 -4.03 -18.13 -8.09
CA PRO A 176 -5.09 -18.59 -7.17
C PRO A 176 -4.57 -19.02 -5.79
N GLY A 177 -3.32 -19.45 -5.70
CA GLY A 177 -2.69 -19.84 -4.43
C GLY A 177 -2.42 -18.68 -3.45
N ILE A 178 -2.47 -17.44 -3.92
CA ILE A 178 -2.31 -16.25 -3.07
C ILE A 178 -3.58 -15.99 -2.25
N TYR A 179 -4.74 -16.40 -2.79
CA TYR A 179 -6.05 -16.13 -2.21
C TYR A 179 -6.71 -17.43 -1.74
N HIS A 180 -7.53 -17.31 -0.70
CA HIS A 180 -8.37 -18.41 -0.26
C HIS A 180 -9.60 -18.51 -1.17
N MET A 181 -9.49 -19.33 -2.22
CA MET A 181 -10.55 -19.53 -3.22
C MET A 181 -11.27 -20.84 -2.94
N VAL A 182 -12.59 -20.82 -3.09
CA VAL A 182 -13.47 -21.98 -2.92
C VAL A 182 -14.29 -22.14 -4.19
N GLU A 183 -14.31 -23.35 -4.73
CA GLU A 183 -15.21 -23.70 -5.81
C GLU A 183 -16.61 -23.91 -5.26
N ILE A 184 -17.61 -23.22 -5.82
CA ILE A 184 -19.00 -23.37 -5.46
C ILE A 184 -19.68 -24.17 -6.55
N PRO A 185 -20.18 -25.40 -6.24
CA PRO A 185 -20.89 -26.23 -7.20
C PRO A 185 -22.09 -25.50 -7.81
N THR A 186 -22.41 -25.80 -9.07
CA THR A 186 -23.52 -25.13 -9.78
C THR A 186 -24.87 -25.32 -9.11
N GLU A 187 -25.06 -26.47 -8.46
CA GLU A 187 -26.26 -26.77 -7.68
C GLU A 187 -26.49 -25.85 -6.48
N ASP A 188 -25.43 -25.19 -5.99
CA ASP A 188 -25.48 -24.28 -4.85
C ASP A 188 -25.54 -22.81 -5.23
N TRP A 189 -25.49 -22.48 -6.53
CA TRP A 189 -25.49 -21.09 -7.00
C TRP A 189 -26.77 -20.32 -6.59
N TYR A 190 -27.87 -21.02 -6.40
CA TYR A 190 -29.12 -20.40 -5.91
C TYR A 190 -29.02 -19.82 -4.48
N LEU A 191 -28.00 -20.21 -3.72
CA LEU A 191 -27.70 -19.69 -2.40
C LEU A 191 -26.88 -18.39 -2.45
N LEU A 192 -26.30 -18.08 -3.61
CA LEU A 192 -25.48 -16.89 -3.77
C LEU A 192 -26.39 -15.66 -3.88
N PRO A 193 -26.00 -14.54 -3.28
CA PRO A 193 -26.72 -13.30 -3.48
C PRO A 193 -26.55 -12.81 -4.92
N ASP A 194 -27.58 -12.13 -5.43
CA ASP A 194 -27.53 -11.52 -6.76
C ASP A 194 -26.46 -10.44 -6.83
N VAL A 195 -25.71 -10.43 -7.92
CA VAL A 195 -24.80 -9.34 -8.23
C VAL A 195 -25.57 -8.22 -8.94
N PRO A 196 -25.59 -7.00 -8.42
CA PRO A 196 -26.29 -5.90 -9.07
C PRO A 196 -25.79 -5.65 -10.49
N GLU A 197 -26.69 -5.23 -11.39
CA GLU A 197 -26.33 -4.93 -12.78
C GLU A 197 -25.19 -3.90 -12.86
N GLY A 198 -24.18 -4.19 -13.67
CA GLY A 198 -23.01 -3.35 -13.85
C GLY A 198 -21.98 -3.44 -12.72
N ARG A 199 -22.17 -4.36 -11.76
CA ARG A 199 -21.19 -4.66 -10.71
C ARG A 199 -20.54 -6.01 -10.93
N ASP A 200 -19.35 -6.19 -10.35
CA ASP A 200 -18.59 -7.46 -10.38
C ASP A 200 -18.56 -8.14 -8.99
N SER A 201 -19.31 -7.61 -8.04
CA SER A 201 -19.39 -8.15 -6.70
C SER A 201 -20.67 -7.72 -5.99
N VAL A 202 -21.05 -8.49 -4.99
CA VAL A 202 -22.15 -8.19 -4.07
C VAL A 202 -21.71 -7.08 -3.11
N ASN A 203 -22.62 -6.13 -2.87
CA ASN A 203 -22.49 -5.27 -1.70
C ASN A 203 -23.17 -5.98 -0.52
N LEU A 204 -22.41 -6.30 0.48
CA LEU A 204 -22.92 -6.76 1.77
C LEU A 204 -23.36 -5.57 2.61
#